data_e5cdf7afbaade278cc719b38e20cdd78
#
_entry.id   e5cdf7afbaade278cc719b38e20cdd78
#
_cell.length_a   1.000
_cell.length_b   1.000
_cell.length_c   1.000
_cell.angle_alpha   90.00
_cell.angle_beta   90.00
_cell.angle_gamma   90.00
#
_symmetry.space_group_name_H-M   'P 1'
#
loop_
_entity.id
_entity.type
_entity.pdbx_description
1 polymer ?
#
loop_
_entity_poly.entity_id
_entity_poly.type
_entity_poly.pdbx_seq_one_letter_code
_entity_poly.pdbx_strand_id
1 'polypeptide(L)'
;KTTYRLFWECAEGSVITAGSVVVAQNPGGEDHAWIYMGECDSRNDVISHLKAIGVSESLINSITVGDGTGAGGTHWRIESNGSEGVVINNKTDGKTATAMNMSAFRITKNDVKFEITKVLASDRTVKISGTSKVDGTVAKYGVYTDKACKNKVGEITIGKDGTGSIQLPEKKYYVKEISAPTGYSISEEVFALKADENIFVTEDFTRGTIKVNKTADDGIVSGREFKVTGNDGSSYTKKTNANGVAEFSGLKVYNTSTGKAITYTVSEINVDTRYEVPKAQNVTLTSGDVDLTVNVKFNNQLKTGSIKINKQSEDNQNGDREFTITGNGKTYTIKTGSDGIAILSDIPVYNSNNEKIVYTISEKNVPVRYVVPADQTATLTADSKISSRSLP
;
A
#
# COMPACT_ATOMS: atom_id res chain seq x y z
N LYS A 1 -35.00 -14.84 26.76
CA LYS A 1 -33.60 -14.37 26.62
C LYS A 1 -32.88 -15.46 25.86
N THR A 2 -32.68 -15.27 24.56
CA THR A 2 -31.92 -16.18 23.73
C THR A 2 -30.44 -15.77 23.90
N THR A 3 -29.70 -16.58 24.64
CA THR A 3 -28.24 -16.37 24.78
C THR A 3 -27.61 -17.00 23.54
N TYR A 4 -27.14 -16.19 22.65
CA TYR A 4 -26.31 -16.66 21.51
C TYR A 4 -24.96 -17.04 22.06
N ARG A 5 -24.63 -18.34 22.10
CA ARG A 5 -23.25 -18.77 22.31
C ARG A 5 -22.48 -18.54 21.02
N LEU A 6 -21.77 -17.43 20.94
CA LEU A 6 -20.85 -17.07 19.85
C LEU A 6 -19.42 -17.59 20.09
N PHE A 7 -19.25 -18.52 21.01
CA PHE A 7 -17.95 -18.96 21.48
C PHE A 7 -17.66 -20.39 21.04
N TRP A 8 -16.46 -20.63 20.57
CA TRP A 8 -15.89 -21.99 20.44
C TRP A 8 -15.02 -22.26 21.64
N GLU A 9 -15.24 -23.38 22.28
CA GLU A 9 -14.27 -23.91 23.22
C GLU A 9 -13.08 -24.44 22.40
N CYS A 10 -11.90 -23.83 22.60
CA CYS A 10 -10.66 -24.37 22.07
C CYS A 10 -10.18 -25.47 22.99
N ALA A 11 -9.77 -26.61 22.43
CA ALA A 11 -9.06 -27.64 23.19
C ALA A 11 -7.74 -27.07 23.73
N GLU A 12 -7.28 -27.57 24.86
CA GLU A 12 -5.97 -27.24 25.42
C GLU A 12 -4.89 -27.40 24.34
N GLY A 13 -4.02 -26.40 24.18
CA GLY A 13 -2.96 -26.37 23.16
C GLY A 13 -3.42 -25.91 21.77
N SER A 14 -4.68 -25.46 21.60
CA SER A 14 -5.13 -24.87 20.33
C SER A 14 -4.40 -23.56 20.03
N VAL A 15 -4.05 -23.35 18.75
CA VAL A 15 -3.44 -22.11 18.30
C VAL A 15 -4.53 -21.04 18.19
N ILE A 16 -4.36 -19.93 18.94
CA ILE A 16 -5.24 -18.78 18.90
C ILE A 16 -4.67 -17.78 17.90
N THR A 17 -5.48 -17.30 16.99
CA THR A 17 -5.04 -16.30 16.00
C THR A 17 -5.24 -14.87 16.52
N ALA A 18 -4.36 -13.96 16.12
CA ALA A 18 -4.47 -12.53 16.45
C ALA A 18 -5.86 -11.97 16.07
N GLY A 19 -6.43 -11.15 16.95
CA GLY A 19 -7.79 -10.62 16.83
C GLY A 19 -8.88 -11.51 17.44
N SER A 20 -8.53 -12.68 17.99
CA SER A 20 -9.49 -13.51 18.72
C SER A 20 -9.82 -12.86 20.06
N VAL A 21 -11.10 -12.88 20.45
CA VAL A 21 -11.51 -12.57 21.83
C VAL A 21 -11.43 -13.86 22.63
N VAL A 22 -10.71 -13.78 23.71
CA VAL A 22 -10.52 -14.90 24.63
C VAL A 22 -11.31 -14.61 25.90
N VAL A 23 -12.15 -15.55 26.31
CA VAL A 23 -12.86 -15.52 27.58
C VAL A 23 -12.29 -16.61 28.45
N ALA A 24 -11.66 -16.19 29.54
CA ALA A 24 -11.12 -17.10 30.55
C ALA A 24 -12.19 -17.33 31.63
N GLN A 25 -12.62 -18.57 31.75
CA GLN A 25 -13.46 -18.98 32.87
C GLN A 25 -12.59 -19.44 34.04
N ASN A 26 -12.65 -18.73 35.15
CA ASN A 26 -11.98 -19.10 36.39
C ASN A 26 -12.94 -19.82 37.30
N PRO A 27 -12.82 -21.15 37.51
CA PRO A 27 -13.63 -21.83 38.52
C PRO A 27 -13.37 -21.20 39.92
N GLY A 28 -14.36 -20.46 40.43
CA GLY A 28 -14.28 -19.78 41.72
C GLY A 28 -13.64 -18.39 41.75
N GLY A 29 -13.44 -17.75 40.56
CA GLY A 29 -12.97 -16.38 40.40
C GLY A 29 -13.83 -15.59 39.41
N GLU A 30 -13.45 -14.35 39.16
CA GLU A 30 -14.09 -13.52 38.15
C GLU A 30 -13.68 -14.01 36.75
N ASP A 31 -14.67 -14.10 35.85
CA ASP A 31 -14.41 -14.36 34.43
C ASP A 31 -13.73 -13.15 33.81
N HIS A 32 -12.71 -13.40 33.00
CA HIS A 32 -11.95 -12.35 32.35
C HIS A 32 -12.01 -12.48 30.83
N ALA A 33 -12.18 -11.38 30.12
CA ALA A 33 -12.22 -11.35 28.67
C ALA A 33 -11.17 -10.39 28.14
N TRP A 34 -10.44 -10.81 27.12
CA TRP A 34 -9.42 -10.02 26.46
C TRP A 34 -9.29 -10.39 24.98
N ILE A 35 -8.66 -9.52 24.19
CA ILE A 35 -8.40 -9.75 22.78
C ILE A 35 -6.93 -10.16 22.63
N TYR A 36 -6.69 -11.30 21.99
CA TYR A 36 -5.35 -11.74 21.67
C TYR A 36 -4.81 -10.93 20.48
N MET A 37 -3.66 -10.30 20.66
CA MET A 37 -3.05 -9.46 19.64
C MET A 37 -2.05 -10.19 18.74
N GLY A 38 -1.65 -11.38 19.14
CA GLY A 38 -0.60 -12.14 18.47
C GLY A 38 0.73 -12.07 19.19
N GLU A 39 1.78 -12.52 18.54
CA GLU A 39 3.15 -12.52 19.03
C GLU A 39 3.88 -11.25 18.58
N CYS A 40 4.53 -10.57 19.53
CA CYS A 40 5.40 -9.43 19.29
C CYS A 40 6.61 -9.55 20.22
N ASP A 41 7.80 -9.31 19.70
CA ASP A 41 9.04 -9.47 20.47
C ASP A 41 9.25 -8.36 21.49
N SER A 42 8.64 -7.21 21.28
CA SER A 42 8.81 -6.04 22.14
C SER A 42 7.59 -5.12 22.14
N ARG A 43 7.57 -4.20 23.14
CA ARG A 43 6.63 -3.07 23.20
C ARG A 43 6.64 -2.24 21.90
N ASN A 44 7.81 -2.03 21.31
CA ASN A 44 7.95 -1.25 20.09
C ASN A 44 7.34 -1.96 18.88
N ASP A 45 7.40 -3.29 18.82
CA ASP A 45 6.77 -4.07 17.76
C ASP A 45 5.25 -4.01 17.89
N VAL A 46 4.70 -4.05 19.10
CA VAL A 46 3.27 -3.82 19.36
C VAL A 46 2.84 -2.46 18.84
N ILE A 47 3.57 -1.40 19.17
CA ILE A 47 3.27 -0.04 18.73
C ILE A 47 3.36 0.06 17.19
N SER A 48 4.37 -0.54 16.59
CA SER A 48 4.55 -0.59 15.15
C SER A 48 3.42 -1.33 14.46
N HIS A 49 2.98 -2.44 15.04
CA HIS A 49 1.83 -3.21 14.54
C HIS A 49 0.53 -2.40 14.61
N LEU A 50 0.26 -1.72 15.73
CA LEU A 50 -0.90 -0.84 15.87
C LEU A 50 -0.90 0.27 14.81
N LYS A 51 0.24 0.91 14.57
CA LYS A 51 0.40 1.92 13.51
C LYS A 51 0.16 1.31 12.11
N ALA A 52 0.68 0.12 11.86
CA ALA A 52 0.52 -0.57 10.59
C ALA A 52 -0.94 -0.92 10.25
N ILE A 53 -1.75 -1.23 11.28
CA ILE A 53 -3.20 -1.48 11.11
C ILE A 53 -4.05 -0.21 11.15
N GLY A 54 -3.43 0.97 11.19
CA GLY A 54 -4.09 2.27 11.07
C GLY A 54 -4.64 2.85 12.38
N VAL A 55 -4.15 2.40 13.54
CA VAL A 55 -4.46 3.04 14.82
C VAL A 55 -3.74 4.39 14.88
N SER A 56 -4.47 5.47 15.16
CA SER A 56 -3.89 6.81 15.22
C SER A 56 -2.89 6.96 16.37
N GLU A 57 -1.89 7.79 16.18
CA GLU A 57 -0.86 8.03 17.21
C GLU A 57 -1.47 8.64 18.49
N SER A 58 -2.49 9.48 18.35
CA SER A 58 -3.22 10.03 19.51
C SER A 58 -3.92 8.94 20.30
N LEU A 59 -4.49 7.93 19.64
CA LEU A 59 -5.12 6.80 20.33
C LEU A 59 -4.07 5.89 20.97
N ILE A 60 -2.96 5.61 20.31
CA ILE A 60 -1.86 4.81 20.86
C ILE A 60 -1.31 5.48 22.13
N ASN A 61 -1.19 6.80 22.13
CA ASN A 61 -0.70 7.57 23.29
C ASN A 61 -1.73 7.67 24.43
N SER A 62 -3.00 7.39 24.18
CA SER A 62 -4.07 7.40 25.18
C SER A 62 -4.28 6.05 25.88
N ILE A 63 -3.62 4.99 25.42
CA ILE A 63 -3.71 3.64 25.98
C ILE A 63 -2.41 3.27 26.70
N THR A 64 -2.51 2.48 27.74
CA THR A 64 -1.35 1.95 28.44
C THR A 64 -0.79 0.74 27.70
N VAL A 65 0.43 0.85 27.17
CA VAL A 65 1.16 -0.29 26.59
C VAL A 65 2.26 -0.73 27.57
N GLY A 66 2.15 -1.97 28.04
CA GLY A 66 3.12 -2.56 28.98
C GLY A 66 4.55 -2.59 28.43
N ASP A 67 5.50 -2.79 29.32
CA ASP A 67 6.94 -2.80 29.03
C ASP A 67 7.45 -4.09 28.36
N GLY A 68 6.61 -5.12 28.29
CA GLY A 68 6.97 -6.41 27.69
C GLY A 68 7.60 -7.39 28.69
N THR A 69 7.65 -7.06 29.98
CA THR A 69 8.25 -7.94 31.02
C THR A 69 7.28 -8.96 31.62
N GLY A 70 6.03 -8.99 31.11
CA GLY A 70 5.01 -9.89 31.59
C GLY A 70 5.28 -11.36 31.29
N ALA A 71 4.71 -12.26 32.08
CA ALA A 71 4.91 -13.71 31.99
C ALA A 71 4.35 -14.36 30.70
N GLY A 72 3.62 -13.60 29.87
CA GLY A 72 3.13 -14.07 28.58
C GLY A 72 4.21 -14.15 27.50
N GLY A 73 5.43 -13.71 27.75
CA GLY A 73 6.52 -13.72 26.78
C GLY A 73 6.19 -12.88 25.54
N THR A 74 6.22 -13.49 24.36
CA THR A 74 5.89 -12.84 23.09
C THR A 74 4.38 -12.68 22.84
N HIS A 75 3.52 -13.28 23.66
CA HIS A 75 2.06 -13.23 23.47
C HIS A 75 1.47 -11.99 24.14
N TRP A 76 0.83 -11.14 23.33
CA TRP A 76 0.24 -9.89 23.79
C TRP A 76 -1.28 -9.92 23.74
N ARG A 77 -1.90 -9.17 24.62
CA ARG A 77 -3.36 -9.04 24.74
C ARG A 77 -3.79 -7.60 24.95
N ILE A 78 -5.01 -7.28 24.54
CA ILE A 78 -5.69 -6.03 24.88
C ILE A 78 -6.85 -6.37 25.80
N GLU A 79 -6.96 -5.65 26.89
CA GLU A 79 -7.99 -5.85 27.91
C GLU A 79 -8.49 -4.51 28.46
N SER A 80 -9.65 -4.53 29.12
CA SER A 80 -10.13 -3.41 29.92
C SER A 80 -9.78 -3.68 31.38
N ASN A 81 -8.95 -2.82 31.94
CA ASN A 81 -8.62 -2.82 33.37
C ASN A 81 -9.39 -1.69 34.05
N GLY A 82 -10.17 -2.00 35.09
CA GLY A 82 -11.07 -1.06 35.75
C GLY A 82 -10.42 0.23 36.28
N SER A 83 -9.13 0.19 36.62
CA SER A 83 -8.39 1.36 37.10
C SER A 83 -7.57 2.09 36.02
N GLU A 84 -7.17 1.42 34.95
CA GLU A 84 -6.24 1.93 33.94
C GLU A 84 -6.90 2.11 32.56
N GLY A 85 -8.17 1.73 32.42
CA GLY A 85 -8.88 1.77 31.14
C GLY A 85 -8.41 0.66 30.18
N VAL A 86 -8.18 0.99 28.92
CA VAL A 86 -7.70 0.04 27.91
C VAL A 86 -6.19 -0.15 28.06
N VAL A 87 -5.77 -1.38 28.28
CA VAL A 87 -4.37 -1.78 28.50
C VAL A 87 -3.96 -2.82 27.47
N ILE A 88 -2.75 -2.69 26.93
CA ILE A 88 -2.11 -3.71 26.12
C ILE A 88 -0.89 -4.22 26.88
N ASN A 89 -0.84 -5.51 27.15
CA ASN A 89 0.26 -6.12 27.89
C ASN A 89 0.48 -7.59 27.49
N ASN A 90 1.58 -8.15 27.98
CA ASN A 90 1.90 -9.58 27.87
C ASN A 90 1.83 -10.29 29.24
N LYS A 91 1.00 -9.79 30.14
CA LYS A 91 0.75 -10.45 31.43
C LYS A 91 -0.09 -11.72 31.22
N THR A 92 0.16 -12.70 32.04
CA THR A 92 -0.72 -13.87 32.21
C THR A 92 -1.30 -13.80 33.62
N ASP A 93 -2.54 -14.22 33.76
CA ASP A 93 -3.21 -14.25 35.08
C ASP A 93 -2.74 -15.43 35.94
N GLY A 94 -1.43 -15.71 35.93
CA GLY A 94 -0.83 -16.82 36.67
C GLY A 94 -1.07 -18.21 36.04
N LYS A 95 -1.77 -18.26 34.92
CA LYS A 95 -1.98 -19.49 34.12
C LYS A 95 -1.56 -19.23 32.70
N THR A 96 -0.77 -20.12 32.13
CA THR A 96 -0.40 -20.07 30.71
C THR A 96 -1.66 -20.23 29.86
N ALA A 97 -1.67 -19.63 28.66
CA ALA A 97 -2.76 -19.76 27.68
C ALA A 97 -3.12 -21.23 27.35
N THR A 98 -2.23 -22.17 27.69
CA THR A 98 -2.38 -23.61 27.54
C THR A 98 -3.18 -24.29 28.66
N ALA A 99 -3.47 -23.61 29.75
CA ALA A 99 -4.08 -24.21 30.95
C ALA A 99 -5.56 -23.77 31.18
N MET A 100 -6.13 -23.02 30.28
CA MET A 100 -7.50 -22.52 30.43
C MET A 100 -8.44 -23.14 29.39
N ASN A 101 -9.64 -23.56 29.83
CA ASN A 101 -10.76 -23.75 28.93
C ASN A 101 -11.11 -22.39 28.33
N MET A 102 -10.54 -22.08 27.17
CA MET A 102 -10.71 -20.79 26.56
C MET A 102 -11.73 -20.89 25.43
N SER A 103 -12.77 -20.09 25.52
CA SER A 103 -13.64 -19.82 24.41
C SER A 103 -13.11 -18.62 23.65
N ALA A 104 -12.72 -18.81 22.39
CA ALA A 104 -12.20 -17.74 21.56
C ALA A 104 -13.13 -17.48 20.38
N PHE A 105 -13.41 -16.22 20.09
CA PHE A 105 -14.03 -15.83 18.84
C PHE A 105 -13.20 -14.76 18.15
N ARG A 106 -13.22 -14.78 16.84
CA ARG A 106 -12.47 -13.82 16.03
C ARG A 106 -13.32 -12.58 15.79
N ILE A 107 -12.83 -11.41 16.25
CA ILE A 107 -13.39 -10.13 15.81
C ILE A 107 -12.77 -9.81 14.46
N THR A 108 -13.59 -9.79 13.42
CA THR A 108 -13.16 -9.32 12.11
C THR A 108 -13.51 -7.85 11.97
N LYS A 109 -12.59 -7.03 11.51
CA LYS A 109 -12.83 -5.62 11.17
C LYS A 109 -13.83 -5.42 10.03
N ASN A 110 -14.27 -6.49 9.40
CA ASN A 110 -15.13 -6.48 8.24
C ASN A 110 -16.53 -6.83 8.69
N ASP A 111 -17.50 -5.99 8.40
CA ASP A 111 -18.92 -6.15 8.75
C ASP A 111 -19.61 -7.32 8.02
N VAL A 112 -18.86 -8.20 7.39
CA VAL A 112 -19.40 -9.37 6.69
C VAL A 112 -19.08 -10.61 7.48
N LYS A 113 -20.10 -11.13 8.13
CA LYS A 113 -20.08 -12.46 8.76
C LYS A 113 -20.75 -13.43 7.82
N PHE A 114 -20.10 -14.57 7.61
CA PHE A 114 -20.74 -15.73 7.01
C PHE A 114 -21.07 -16.69 8.15
N GLU A 115 -22.34 -17.03 8.29
CA GLU A 115 -22.81 -18.00 9.29
C GLU A 115 -23.34 -19.22 8.55
N ILE A 116 -22.90 -20.41 8.93
CA ILE A 116 -23.52 -21.66 8.52
C ILE A 116 -24.28 -22.20 9.72
N THR A 117 -25.62 -22.13 9.65
CA THR A 117 -26.48 -22.68 10.70
C THR A 117 -27.12 -23.96 10.22
N LYS A 118 -27.03 -25.01 11.01
CA LYS A 118 -27.69 -26.29 10.74
C LYS A 118 -29.03 -26.38 11.44
N VAL A 119 -30.00 -26.86 10.73
CA VAL A 119 -31.32 -27.25 11.28
C VAL A 119 -31.46 -28.78 11.22
N LEU A 120 -31.81 -29.39 12.34
CA LEU A 120 -32.07 -30.82 12.42
C LEU A 120 -33.38 -31.18 11.71
N ALA A 121 -33.25 -31.83 10.58
CA ALA A 121 -34.27 -32.56 9.88
C ALA A 121 -33.64 -33.86 9.36
N SER A 122 -34.44 -34.81 8.87
CA SER A 122 -33.91 -35.99 8.15
C SER A 122 -32.96 -35.59 7.02
N ASP A 123 -33.14 -34.38 6.47
CA ASP A 123 -32.24 -33.68 5.56
C ASP A 123 -31.52 -32.51 6.26
N ARG A 124 -30.28 -32.30 5.98
CA ARG A 124 -29.45 -31.21 6.57
C ARG A 124 -29.71 -29.91 5.84
N THR A 125 -30.01 -28.84 6.57
CA THR A 125 -30.14 -27.49 6.05
C THR A 125 -28.93 -26.66 6.50
N VAL A 126 -28.21 -26.07 5.55
CA VAL A 126 -27.07 -25.21 5.79
C VAL A 126 -27.44 -23.78 5.45
N LYS A 127 -27.21 -22.85 6.36
CA LYS A 127 -27.44 -21.41 6.15
C LYS A 127 -26.10 -20.66 6.15
N ILE A 128 -25.94 -19.78 5.18
CA ILE A 128 -24.74 -18.95 5.01
C ILE A 128 -25.20 -17.51 4.72
N SER A 129 -24.53 -16.51 5.28
CA SER A 129 -24.87 -15.09 5.12
C SER A 129 -23.75 -14.27 4.48
N GLY A 130 -24.09 -13.23 3.72
CA GLY A 130 -23.19 -12.26 3.15
C GLY A 130 -23.61 -11.71 1.79
N THR A 131 -23.63 -10.40 1.65
CA THR A 131 -24.04 -9.70 0.43
C THR A 131 -23.12 -8.53 0.16
N SER A 132 -22.63 -8.41 -1.08
CA SER A 132 -21.84 -7.26 -1.53
C SER A 132 -22.68 -5.98 -1.58
N LYS A 133 -22.13 -4.89 -1.07
CA LYS A 133 -22.71 -3.56 -1.25
C LYS A 133 -22.31 -2.91 -2.59
N VAL A 134 -21.41 -3.52 -3.34
CA VAL A 134 -20.96 -3.01 -4.65
C VAL A 134 -22.05 -3.18 -5.69
N ASP A 135 -22.58 -4.41 -5.82
CA ASP A 135 -23.51 -4.80 -6.89
C ASP A 135 -24.62 -5.76 -6.43
N GLY A 136 -24.70 -6.05 -5.14
CA GLY A 136 -25.68 -6.97 -4.58
C GLY A 136 -25.39 -8.44 -4.84
N THR A 137 -24.21 -8.79 -5.36
CA THR A 137 -23.80 -10.19 -5.51
C THR A 137 -23.66 -10.85 -4.14
N VAL A 138 -23.85 -12.15 -4.12
CA VAL A 138 -23.84 -12.96 -2.91
C VAL A 138 -22.87 -14.12 -3.05
N ALA A 139 -22.40 -14.63 -1.92
CA ALA A 139 -21.53 -15.80 -1.91
C ALA A 139 -22.27 -17.04 -2.42
N LYS A 140 -21.53 -17.92 -3.07
CA LYS A 140 -21.97 -19.27 -3.44
C LYS A 140 -20.99 -20.30 -2.94
N TYR A 141 -21.54 -21.37 -2.40
CA TYR A 141 -20.76 -22.48 -1.87
C TYR A 141 -21.11 -23.77 -2.58
N GLY A 142 -20.11 -24.47 -3.10
CA GLY A 142 -20.28 -25.85 -3.59
C GLY A 142 -20.35 -26.82 -2.41
N VAL A 143 -21.25 -27.79 -2.48
CA VAL A 143 -21.37 -28.86 -1.51
C VAL A 143 -20.86 -30.16 -2.15
N TYR A 144 -19.96 -30.86 -1.46
CA TYR A 144 -19.22 -32.00 -1.98
C TYR A 144 -19.30 -33.20 -1.04
N THR A 145 -19.16 -34.40 -1.60
CA THR A 145 -19.08 -35.63 -0.82
C THR A 145 -17.66 -36.00 -0.41
N ASP A 146 -16.67 -35.29 -0.95
CA ASP A 146 -15.25 -35.52 -0.65
C ASP A 146 -14.52 -34.22 -0.29
N LYS A 147 -13.50 -34.32 0.57
CA LYS A 147 -12.70 -33.19 1.03
C LYS A 147 -11.90 -32.52 -0.09
N ALA A 148 -11.60 -33.25 -1.17
CA ALA A 148 -10.89 -32.69 -2.32
C ALA A 148 -11.82 -31.87 -3.24
N CYS A 149 -13.10 -31.75 -2.89
CA CYS A 149 -14.12 -31.00 -3.63
C CYS A 149 -14.23 -31.38 -5.11
N LYS A 150 -14.11 -32.67 -5.41
CA LYS A 150 -14.23 -33.21 -6.77
C LYS A 150 -15.67 -33.61 -7.13
N ASN A 151 -16.42 -34.13 -6.17
CA ASN A 151 -17.77 -34.65 -6.39
C ASN A 151 -18.81 -33.69 -5.82
N LYS A 152 -19.17 -32.68 -6.61
CA LYS A 152 -20.19 -31.68 -6.25
C LYS A 152 -21.57 -32.31 -6.26
N VAL A 153 -22.34 -32.14 -5.20
CA VAL A 153 -23.71 -32.68 -5.05
C VAL A 153 -24.75 -31.60 -4.90
N GLY A 154 -24.33 -30.35 -4.72
CA GLY A 154 -25.24 -29.23 -4.59
C GLY A 154 -24.53 -27.90 -4.53
N GLU A 155 -25.32 -26.85 -4.43
CA GLU A 155 -24.85 -25.47 -4.31
C GLU A 155 -25.72 -24.72 -3.31
N ILE A 156 -25.10 -23.92 -2.46
CA ILE A 156 -25.78 -23.01 -1.55
C ILE A 156 -25.54 -21.60 -2.07
N THR A 157 -26.62 -20.90 -2.41
CA THR A 157 -26.56 -19.47 -2.76
C THR A 157 -27.07 -18.67 -1.58
N ILE A 158 -26.34 -17.63 -1.22
CA ILE A 158 -26.68 -16.74 -0.11
C ILE A 158 -27.74 -15.75 -0.58
N GLY A 159 -28.82 -15.61 0.17
CA GLY A 159 -29.88 -14.64 -0.11
C GLY A 159 -29.51 -13.22 0.33
N LYS A 160 -30.34 -12.24 -0.06
CA LYS A 160 -30.19 -10.83 0.36
C LYS A 160 -30.34 -10.64 1.87
N ASP A 161 -31.03 -11.54 2.53
CA ASP A 161 -31.16 -11.63 3.99
C ASP A 161 -29.89 -12.17 4.67
N GLY A 162 -28.87 -12.46 3.86
CA GLY A 162 -27.64 -13.06 4.33
C GLY A 162 -27.74 -14.55 4.62
N THR A 163 -28.77 -15.25 4.19
CA THR A 163 -28.95 -16.66 4.46
C THR A 163 -29.03 -17.49 3.17
N GLY A 164 -28.49 -18.70 3.22
CA GLY A 164 -28.62 -19.70 2.17
C GLY A 164 -28.80 -21.08 2.80
N SER A 165 -29.50 -21.97 2.14
CA SER A 165 -29.72 -23.33 2.65
C SER A 165 -29.83 -24.34 1.52
N ILE A 166 -29.48 -25.57 1.84
CA ILE A 166 -29.70 -26.75 0.99
C ILE A 166 -30.18 -27.91 1.86
N GLN A 167 -31.08 -28.73 1.35
CA GLN A 167 -31.50 -29.96 2.00
C GLN A 167 -30.79 -31.13 1.33
N LEU A 168 -30.13 -31.97 2.14
CA LEU A 168 -29.35 -33.10 1.67
C LEU A 168 -29.58 -34.29 2.61
N PRO A 169 -29.54 -35.55 2.09
CA PRO A 169 -29.57 -36.75 2.92
C PRO A 169 -28.49 -36.72 4.00
N GLU A 170 -28.74 -37.39 5.10
CA GLU A 170 -27.79 -37.41 6.21
C GLU A 170 -26.52 -38.18 5.88
N LYS A 171 -25.48 -37.44 5.45
CA LYS A 171 -24.12 -37.94 5.11
C LYS A 171 -23.08 -36.92 5.55
N LYS A 172 -21.83 -37.30 5.44
CA LYS A 172 -20.71 -36.37 5.60
C LYS A 172 -20.54 -35.57 4.30
N TYR A 173 -20.56 -34.23 4.42
CA TYR A 173 -20.35 -33.30 3.31
C TYR A 173 -19.23 -32.34 3.63
N TYR A 174 -18.71 -31.73 2.58
CA TYR A 174 -17.76 -30.66 2.63
C TYR A 174 -18.30 -29.47 1.85
N VAL A 175 -17.98 -28.26 2.28
CA VAL A 175 -18.34 -27.03 1.56
C VAL A 175 -17.08 -26.23 1.28
N LYS A 176 -17.04 -25.67 0.08
CA LYS A 176 -16.02 -24.73 -0.36
C LYS A 176 -16.71 -23.57 -1.07
N GLU A 177 -16.21 -22.38 -0.85
CA GLU A 177 -16.69 -21.24 -1.61
C GLU A 177 -16.32 -21.37 -3.09
N ILE A 178 -17.28 -21.07 -3.97
CA ILE A 178 -17.10 -21.12 -5.44
C ILE A 178 -17.32 -19.76 -6.10
N SER A 179 -17.88 -18.80 -5.35
CA SER A 179 -18.04 -17.43 -5.78
C SER A 179 -18.15 -16.54 -4.54
N ALA A 180 -17.24 -15.59 -4.39
CA ALA A 180 -17.28 -14.59 -3.35
C ALA A 180 -18.15 -13.38 -3.75
N PRO A 181 -18.75 -12.64 -2.80
CA PRO A 181 -19.39 -11.37 -3.10
C PRO A 181 -18.39 -10.37 -3.68
N THR A 182 -18.81 -9.53 -4.62
CA THR A 182 -17.93 -8.52 -5.21
C THR A 182 -17.34 -7.59 -4.14
N GLY A 183 -16.02 -7.41 -4.18
CA GLY A 183 -15.26 -6.66 -3.19
C GLY A 183 -14.54 -7.53 -2.15
N TYR A 184 -14.78 -8.85 -2.21
CA TYR A 184 -14.15 -9.83 -1.33
C TYR A 184 -13.41 -10.90 -2.13
N SER A 185 -12.39 -11.48 -1.55
CA SER A 185 -11.61 -12.56 -2.16
C SER A 185 -12.27 -13.90 -1.87
N ILE A 186 -12.29 -14.78 -2.86
CA ILE A 186 -12.82 -16.14 -2.67
C ILE A 186 -11.96 -16.91 -1.64
N SER A 187 -12.65 -17.60 -0.71
CA SER A 187 -11.98 -18.45 0.28
C SER A 187 -11.65 -19.82 -0.31
N GLU A 188 -10.40 -20.22 -0.17
CA GLU A 188 -9.95 -21.57 -0.56
C GLU A 188 -10.19 -22.63 0.54
N GLU A 189 -10.71 -22.21 1.69
CA GLU A 189 -10.92 -23.09 2.84
C GLU A 189 -12.06 -24.07 2.58
N VAL A 190 -11.83 -25.32 3.02
CA VAL A 190 -12.82 -26.41 2.90
C VAL A 190 -13.31 -26.79 4.28
N PHE A 191 -14.57 -26.61 4.53
CA PHE A 191 -15.21 -26.92 5.80
C PHE A 191 -15.92 -28.27 5.72
N ALA A 192 -15.83 -29.07 6.79
CA ALA A 192 -16.67 -30.24 6.97
C ALA A 192 -18.03 -29.82 7.54
N LEU A 193 -19.12 -30.24 6.90
CA LEU A 193 -20.45 -30.09 7.45
C LEU A 193 -20.66 -31.17 8.50
N LYS A 194 -20.80 -30.77 9.76
CA LYS A 194 -21.17 -31.66 10.87
C LYS A 194 -22.53 -31.29 11.40
N ALA A 195 -23.19 -32.30 11.96
CA ALA A 195 -24.47 -32.09 12.66
C ALA A 195 -24.23 -31.09 13.83
N ASP A 196 -25.08 -30.11 13.98
CA ASP A 196 -25.15 -29.19 15.10
C ASP A 196 -23.95 -28.21 15.23
N GLU A 197 -23.10 -28.06 14.20
CA GLU A 197 -22.05 -27.06 14.16
C GLU A 197 -22.43 -25.87 13.28
N ASN A 198 -22.13 -24.66 13.75
CA ASN A 198 -22.17 -23.45 12.94
C ASN A 198 -20.79 -23.25 12.33
N ILE A 199 -20.72 -23.04 11.01
CA ILE A 199 -19.48 -22.69 10.32
C ILE A 199 -19.50 -21.19 10.08
N PHE A 200 -18.48 -20.48 10.59
CA PHE A 200 -18.29 -19.06 10.33
C PHE A 200 -17.15 -18.90 9.35
N VAL A 201 -17.41 -18.28 8.21
CA VAL A 201 -16.39 -17.96 7.22
C VAL A 201 -16.13 -16.47 7.27
N THR A 202 -14.86 -16.11 7.42
CA THR A 202 -14.43 -14.71 7.34
C THR A 202 -13.91 -14.47 5.95
N GLU A 203 -14.50 -13.50 5.26
CA GLU A 203 -14.03 -13.03 3.98
C GLU A 203 -12.97 -11.95 4.15
N ASP A 204 -11.91 -12.02 3.34
CA ASP A 204 -10.97 -10.92 3.20
C ASP A 204 -11.39 -10.03 2.02
N PHE A 205 -10.95 -8.76 2.04
CA PHE A 205 -11.22 -7.84 0.93
C PHE A 205 -10.43 -8.24 -0.31
N THR A 206 -11.03 -8.03 -1.48
CA THR A 206 -10.28 -8.04 -2.73
C THR A 206 -9.23 -6.96 -2.68
N ARG A 207 -7.98 -7.37 -2.89
CA ARG A 207 -6.81 -6.49 -2.82
C ARG A 207 -6.06 -6.52 -4.12
N GLY A 208 -5.42 -5.41 -4.42
CA GLY A 208 -4.61 -5.28 -5.60
C GLY A 208 -3.30 -4.54 -5.33
N THR A 209 -2.57 -4.29 -6.38
CA THR A 209 -1.23 -3.70 -6.34
C THR A 209 -1.13 -2.52 -7.31
N ILE A 210 -0.54 -1.42 -6.88
CA ILE A 210 -0.08 -0.35 -7.75
C ILE A 210 1.44 -0.43 -7.80
N LYS A 211 1.98 -0.61 -9.01
CA LYS A 211 3.42 -0.68 -9.25
C LYS A 211 3.87 0.57 -9.98
N VAL A 212 4.65 1.38 -9.32
CA VAL A 212 5.27 2.58 -9.89
C VAL A 212 6.56 2.17 -10.59
N ASN A 213 6.70 2.55 -11.86
CA ASN A 213 7.92 2.39 -12.64
C ASN A 213 8.49 3.78 -12.90
N LYS A 214 9.62 4.07 -12.28
CA LYS A 214 10.29 5.36 -12.31
C LYS A 214 11.39 5.38 -13.33
N THR A 215 11.42 6.43 -14.17
CA THR A 215 12.53 6.81 -15.02
C THR A 215 12.98 8.24 -14.70
N ALA A 216 14.17 8.61 -15.11
CA ALA A 216 14.71 9.97 -15.00
C ALA A 216 15.72 10.21 -16.12
N ASP A 217 15.80 11.46 -16.59
CA ASP A 217 16.70 11.84 -17.69
C ASP A 217 18.20 11.63 -17.37
N ASP A 218 18.54 11.66 -16.07
CA ASP A 218 19.90 11.38 -15.58
C ASP A 218 20.12 9.95 -15.09
N GLY A 219 19.09 9.08 -15.24
CA GLY A 219 19.13 7.69 -14.82
C GLY A 219 19.03 7.46 -13.31
N ILE A 220 18.87 8.50 -12.48
CA ILE A 220 18.81 8.36 -11.02
C ILE A 220 17.39 8.06 -10.59
N VAL A 221 17.08 6.78 -10.48
CA VAL A 221 15.72 6.27 -10.23
C VAL A 221 15.51 5.69 -8.83
N SER A 222 16.58 5.35 -8.12
CA SER A 222 16.55 4.76 -6.77
C SER A 222 16.23 5.79 -5.70
N GLY A 223 15.52 5.37 -4.64
CA GLY A 223 15.23 6.19 -3.47
C GLY A 223 14.20 7.30 -3.70
N ARG A 224 13.55 7.36 -4.86
CA ARG A 224 12.48 8.32 -5.16
C ARG A 224 11.24 7.96 -4.35
N GLU A 225 10.66 8.93 -3.69
CA GLU A 225 9.57 8.72 -2.73
C GLU A 225 8.22 8.95 -3.39
N PHE A 226 7.34 7.96 -3.28
CA PHE A 226 5.99 8.00 -3.82
C PHE A 226 4.96 7.90 -2.71
N LYS A 227 3.88 8.66 -2.86
CA LYS A 227 2.70 8.62 -2.02
C LYS A 227 1.50 8.15 -2.84
N VAL A 228 0.77 7.18 -2.28
CA VAL A 228 -0.50 6.69 -2.82
C VAL A 228 -1.59 7.03 -1.82
N THR A 229 -2.60 7.79 -2.23
CA THR A 229 -3.71 8.21 -1.38
C THR A 229 -5.03 7.77 -1.99
N GLY A 230 -5.80 6.97 -1.27
CA GLY A 230 -7.13 6.54 -1.68
C GLY A 230 -8.19 7.60 -1.34
N ASN A 231 -9.25 7.65 -2.15
CA ASN A 231 -10.42 8.49 -1.86
C ASN A 231 -11.25 7.98 -0.66
N ASP A 232 -10.85 6.85 -0.08
CA ASP A 232 -11.36 6.30 1.19
C ASP A 232 -10.59 6.82 2.42
N GLY A 233 -9.60 7.71 2.21
CA GLY A 233 -8.74 8.27 3.25
C GLY A 233 -7.48 7.45 3.53
N SER A 234 -7.28 6.31 2.87
CA SER A 234 -6.06 5.52 3.01
C SER A 234 -4.85 6.25 2.40
N SER A 235 -3.67 6.07 3.00
CA SER A 235 -2.44 6.73 2.54
C SER A 235 -1.22 5.85 2.80
N TYR A 236 -0.37 5.72 1.77
CA TYR A 236 0.80 4.85 1.80
C TYR A 236 1.98 5.59 1.18
N THR A 237 3.18 5.37 1.70
CA THR A 237 4.42 5.97 1.17
C THR A 237 5.47 4.89 1.02
N LYS A 238 6.14 4.87 -0.12
CA LYS A 238 7.27 3.96 -0.41
C LYS A 238 8.32 4.64 -1.27
N LYS A 239 9.55 4.17 -1.14
CA LYS A 239 10.68 4.57 -2.00
C LYS A 239 10.92 3.55 -3.09
N THR A 240 11.38 4.02 -4.25
CA THR A 240 11.82 3.15 -5.33
C THR A 240 13.09 2.39 -4.97
N ASN A 241 13.18 1.16 -5.41
CA ASN A 241 14.39 0.33 -5.34
C ASN A 241 15.43 0.74 -6.41
N ALA A 242 16.53 -0.01 -6.50
CA ALA A 242 17.60 0.24 -7.47
C ALA A 242 17.15 0.22 -8.95
N ASN A 243 16.07 -0.52 -9.23
CA ASN A 243 15.48 -0.62 -10.56
C ASN A 243 14.41 0.46 -10.84
N GLY A 244 14.24 1.43 -9.95
CA GLY A 244 13.22 2.47 -10.08
C GLY A 244 11.79 1.98 -9.82
N VAL A 245 11.61 0.88 -9.07
CA VAL A 245 10.29 0.32 -8.81
C VAL A 245 9.87 0.56 -7.37
N ALA A 246 8.67 1.11 -7.16
CA ALA A 246 7.98 1.12 -5.89
C ALA A 246 6.64 0.35 -6.02
N GLU A 247 6.42 -0.66 -5.16
CA GLU A 247 5.25 -1.52 -5.23
C GLU A 247 4.38 -1.36 -3.99
N PHE A 248 3.14 -0.96 -4.20
CA PHE A 248 2.10 -0.79 -3.18
C PHE A 248 1.11 -1.94 -3.31
N SER A 249 1.34 -3.00 -2.55
CA SER A 249 0.51 -4.21 -2.52
C SER A 249 -0.51 -4.16 -1.38
N GLY A 250 -1.53 -5.00 -1.45
CA GLY A 250 -2.55 -5.12 -0.43
C GLY A 250 -3.56 -3.97 -0.39
N LEU A 251 -3.65 -3.18 -1.45
CA LEU A 251 -4.61 -2.07 -1.57
C LEU A 251 -6.03 -2.61 -1.79
N LYS A 252 -7.00 -2.06 -1.09
CA LYS A 252 -8.41 -2.43 -1.29
C LYS A 252 -8.90 -1.98 -2.67
N VAL A 253 -9.68 -2.81 -3.33
CA VAL A 253 -10.29 -2.46 -4.62
C VAL A 253 -11.57 -1.65 -4.42
N TYR A 254 -12.37 -2.01 -3.43
CA TYR A 254 -13.64 -1.36 -3.12
C TYR A 254 -13.69 -0.86 -1.69
N ASN A 255 -14.34 0.29 -1.51
CA ASN A 255 -14.88 0.70 -0.22
C ASN A 255 -16.16 -0.10 0.02
N THR A 256 -16.06 -1.20 0.75
CA THR A 256 -17.18 -2.12 0.99
C THR A 256 -18.29 -1.53 1.85
N SER A 257 -18.05 -0.43 2.58
CA SER A 257 -19.09 0.29 3.32
C SER A 257 -20.00 1.08 2.38
N THR A 258 -19.47 1.62 1.29
CA THR A 258 -20.21 2.43 0.31
C THR A 258 -20.51 1.71 -0.99
N GLY A 259 -19.88 0.57 -1.26
CA GLY A 259 -19.95 -0.16 -2.52
C GLY A 259 -19.23 0.49 -3.69
N LYS A 260 -18.42 1.53 -3.47
CA LYS A 260 -17.73 2.25 -4.53
C LYS A 260 -16.30 1.77 -4.70
N ALA A 261 -15.83 1.72 -5.95
CA ALA A 261 -14.42 1.49 -6.25
C ALA A 261 -13.55 2.60 -5.63
N ILE A 262 -12.38 2.22 -5.14
CA ILE A 262 -11.41 3.17 -4.60
C ILE A 262 -10.54 3.70 -5.74
N THR A 263 -10.51 5.03 -5.88
CA THR A 263 -9.56 5.70 -6.76
C THR A 263 -8.37 6.17 -5.94
N TYR A 264 -7.20 5.73 -6.35
CA TYR A 264 -5.92 6.09 -5.75
C TYR A 264 -5.24 7.19 -6.55
N THR A 265 -4.81 8.25 -5.88
CA THR A 265 -3.92 9.25 -6.44
C THR A 265 -2.48 8.87 -6.12
N VAL A 266 -1.67 8.67 -7.15
CA VAL A 266 -0.23 8.37 -7.05
C VAL A 266 0.54 9.63 -7.37
N SER A 267 1.45 10.04 -6.49
CA SER A 267 2.29 11.22 -6.65
C SER A 267 3.72 10.94 -6.20
N GLU A 268 4.70 11.49 -6.91
CA GLU A 268 6.05 11.61 -6.39
C GLU A 268 6.11 12.77 -5.42
N ILE A 269 6.68 12.56 -4.25
CA ILE A 269 6.86 13.58 -3.21
C ILE A 269 8.35 13.82 -2.97
N ASN A 270 8.70 14.97 -2.40
CA ASN A 270 10.10 15.34 -2.13
C ASN A 270 10.97 15.27 -3.39
N VAL A 271 10.43 15.73 -4.53
CA VAL A 271 11.13 15.75 -5.81
C VAL A 271 12.32 16.71 -5.73
N ASP A 272 13.49 16.23 -6.14
CA ASP A 272 14.71 17.05 -6.16
C ASP A 272 14.55 18.31 -7.02
N THR A 273 15.13 19.43 -6.60
CA THR A 273 14.98 20.74 -7.25
C THR A 273 15.41 20.73 -8.73
N ARG A 274 16.31 19.84 -9.12
CA ARG A 274 16.80 19.71 -10.51
C ARG A 274 15.77 19.18 -11.50
N TYR A 275 14.64 18.61 -11.02
CA TYR A 275 13.60 18.05 -11.87
C TYR A 275 12.37 18.94 -11.94
N GLU A 276 11.66 18.82 -13.04
CA GLU A 276 10.25 19.20 -13.10
C GLU A 276 9.42 18.23 -12.25
N VAL A 277 8.45 18.77 -11.52
CA VAL A 277 7.58 17.94 -10.66
C VAL A 277 6.60 17.17 -11.54
N PRO A 278 6.64 15.82 -11.54
CA PRO A 278 5.71 15.03 -12.34
C PRO A 278 4.26 15.22 -11.85
N LYS A 279 3.32 15.20 -12.77
CA LYS A 279 1.89 15.27 -12.43
C LYS A 279 1.47 13.99 -11.72
N ALA A 280 0.65 14.15 -10.68
CA ALA A 280 -0.02 13.03 -10.03
C ALA A 280 -0.93 12.29 -11.01
N GLN A 281 -1.07 10.97 -10.82
CA GLN A 281 -1.90 10.08 -11.64
C GLN A 281 -2.98 9.43 -10.79
N ASN A 282 -4.19 9.35 -11.31
CA ASN A 282 -5.29 8.65 -10.67
C ASN A 282 -5.40 7.23 -11.22
N VAL A 283 -5.54 6.27 -10.32
CA VAL A 283 -5.60 4.84 -10.61
C VAL A 283 -6.79 4.22 -9.89
N THR A 284 -7.53 3.39 -10.61
CA THR A 284 -8.57 2.53 -10.03
C THR A 284 -8.20 1.09 -10.37
N LEU A 285 -8.14 0.23 -9.35
CA LEU A 285 -7.91 -1.20 -9.54
C LEU A 285 -9.22 -1.84 -10.01
N THR A 286 -9.16 -2.64 -11.07
CA THR A 286 -10.35 -3.29 -11.65
C THR A 286 -10.12 -4.78 -11.83
N SER A 287 -11.22 -5.54 -11.90
CA SER A 287 -11.15 -6.99 -12.11
C SER A 287 -10.55 -7.41 -13.46
N GLY A 288 -10.34 -6.46 -14.37
CA GLY A 288 -9.67 -6.70 -15.66
C GLY A 288 -8.15 -6.57 -15.61
N ASP A 289 -7.60 -6.06 -14.50
CA ASP A 289 -6.16 -5.94 -14.32
C ASP A 289 -5.55 -7.31 -14.02
N VAL A 290 -4.43 -7.64 -14.67
CA VAL A 290 -3.72 -8.91 -14.43
C VAL A 290 -3.28 -8.95 -12.97
N ASP A 291 -3.71 -9.98 -12.24
CA ASP A 291 -3.46 -10.14 -10.81
C ASP A 291 -3.82 -8.91 -9.98
N LEU A 292 -4.84 -8.14 -10.42
CA LEU A 292 -5.22 -6.85 -9.84
C LEU A 292 -4.02 -5.90 -9.67
N THR A 293 -3.12 -5.89 -10.65
CA THR A 293 -1.92 -5.05 -10.65
C THR A 293 -2.00 -3.99 -11.75
N VAL A 294 -1.91 -2.73 -11.36
CA VAL A 294 -1.81 -1.59 -12.27
C VAL A 294 -0.40 -1.01 -12.24
N ASN A 295 0.17 -0.82 -13.43
CA ASN A 295 1.46 -0.19 -13.61
C ASN A 295 1.29 1.29 -13.95
N VAL A 296 1.95 2.17 -13.19
CA VAL A 296 2.04 3.60 -13.47
C VAL A 296 3.48 3.98 -13.78
N LYS A 297 3.66 4.93 -14.68
CA LYS A 297 4.99 5.39 -15.10
C LYS A 297 5.18 6.85 -14.71
N PHE A 298 6.32 7.15 -14.10
CA PHE A 298 6.74 8.51 -13.79
C PHE A 298 8.13 8.76 -14.36
N ASN A 299 8.30 9.86 -15.05
CA ASN A 299 9.59 10.33 -15.52
C ASN A 299 9.97 11.64 -14.84
N ASN A 300 11.18 11.74 -14.30
CA ASN A 300 11.74 13.00 -13.85
C ASN A 300 12.52 13.63 -14.98
N GLN A 301 11.97 14.70 -15.52
CA GLN A 301 12.63 15.52 -16.52
C GLN A 301 13.57 16.52 -15.83
N LEU A 302 14.80 16.61 -16.30
CA LEU A 302 15.72 17.64 -15.82
C LEU A 302 15.22 19.02 -16.23
N LYS A 303 15.33 19.97 -15.32
CA LYS A 303 15.18 21.39 -15.66
C LYS A 303 16.32 21.80 -16.56
N THR A 304 15.99 22.25 -17.75
CA THR A 304 16.95 22.70 -18.77
C THR A 304 16.76 24.16 -19.09
N GLY A 305 17.77 24.76 -19.67
CA GLY A 305 17.75 26.12 -20.18
C GLY A 305 18.65 26.27 -21.39
N SER A 306 18.83 27.51 -21.84
CA SER A 306 19.61 27.82 -23.02
C SER A 306 20.58 28.97 -22.74
N ILE A 307 21.76 28.93 -23.35
CA ILE A 307 22.72 30.04 -23.39
C ILE A 307 22.74 30.61 -24.80
N LYS A 308 22.45 31.91 -24.91
CA LYS A 308 22.54 32.65 -26.15
C LYS A 308 23.84 33.52 -26.10
N ILE A 309 24.67 33.35 -27.08
CA ILE A 309 25.88 34.19 -27.29
C ILE A 309 25.57 35.19 -28.40
N ASN A 310 25.87 36.46 -28.17
CA ASN A 310 25.87 37.51 -29.15
C ASN A 310 27.32 37.94 -29.31
N LYS A 311 27.97 37.59 -30.43
CA LYS A 311 29.31 38.02 -30.77
C LYS A 311 29.27 39.35 -31.52
N GLN A 312 30.10 40.27 -31.10
CA GLN A 312 30.37 41.52 -31.79
C GLN A 312 31.86 41.70 -32.01
N SER A 313 32.25 42.24 -33.14
CA SER A 313 33.63 42.61 -33.47
C SER A 313 33.64 43.96 -34.16
N GLU A 314 34.72 44.72 -34.04
CA GLU A 314 34.83 46.07 -34.58
C GLU A 314 34.66 46.11 -36.10
N ASP A 315 35.02 45.05 -36.81
CA ASP A 315 34.90 44.92 -38.26
C ASP A 315 33.61 44.21 -38.71
N ASN A 316 32.64 43.96 -37.79
CA ASN A 316 31.39 43.27 -38.02
C ASN A 316 31.53 41.80 -38.55
N GLN A 317 32.74 41.21 -38.43
CA GLN A 317 32.98 39.81 -38.84
C GLN A 317 32.57 38.85 -37.70
N ASN A 318 31.30 38.74 -37.40
CA ASN A 318 30.72 38.06 -36.22
C ASN A 318 30.36 36.60 -36.51
N GLY A 319 30.29 36.19 -37.77
CA GLY A 319 29.89 34.82 -38.15
C GLY A 319 31.01 33.80 -38.02
N ASP A 320 30.63 32.54 -37.92
CA ASP A 320 31.51 31.35 -37.83
C ASP A 320 32.54 31.41 -36.67
N ARG A 321 32.20 32.15 -35.60
CA ARG A 321 33.02 32.18 -34.39
C ARG A 321 32.70 30.97 -33.52
N GLU A 322 33.74 30.26 -33.11
CA GLU A 322 33.62 29.04 -32.33
C GLU A 322 33.71 29.33 -30.83
N PHE A 323 32.77 28.79 -30.09
CA PHE A 323 32.72 28.89 -28.63
C PHE A 323 32.64 27.51 -27.98
N THR A 324 33.41 27.35 -26.91
CA THR A 324 33.22 26.23 -25.98
C THR A 324 32.48 26.70 -24.74
N ILE A 325 31.48 25.88 -24.31
CA ILE A 325 30.71 26.10 -23.11
C ILE A 325 30.94 24.89 -22.21
N THR A 326 31.56 25.09 -21.05
CA THR A 326 31.93 24.01 -20.14
C THR A 326 31.23 24.18 -18.80
N GLY A 327 30.56 23.12 -18.34
CA GLY A 327 29.91 23.08 -17.04
C GLY A 327 29.54 21.66 -16.67
N ASN A 328 29.51 21.34 -15.36
CA ASN A 328 29.20 20.03 -14.82
C ASN A 328 29.98 18.87 -15.51
N GLY A 329 31.26 19.08 -15.80
CA GLY A 329 32.11 18.08 -16.44
C GLY A 329 31.83 17.84 -17.94
N LYS A 330 30.92 18.60 -18.55
CA LYS A 330 30.61 18.52 -19.99
C LYS A 330 31.12 19.76 -20.73
N THR A 331 31.55 19.57 -21.96
CA THR A 331 31.95 20.64 -22.88
C THR A 331 31.12 20.54 -24.15
N TYR A 332 30.53 21.67 -24.52
CA TYR A 332 29.73 21.84 -25.73
C TYR A 332 30.49 22.82 -26.66
N THR A 333 30.43 22.58 -27.95
CA THR A 333 31.00 23.47 -28.96
C THR A 333 29.90 23.97 -29.86
N ILE A 334 29.80 25.28 -30.04
CA ILE A 334 28.85 25.94 -30.93
C ILE A 334 29.52 27.01 -31.76
N LYS A 335 28.90 27.38 -32.87
CA LYS A 335 29.38 28.45 -33.74
C LYS A 335 28.33 29.51 -33.97
N THR A 336 28.72 30.76 -34.12
CA THR A 336 27.81 31.84 -34.47
C THR A 336 27.36 31.74 -35.93
N GLY A 337 26.11 32.09 -36.16
CA GLY A 337 25.59 32.35 -37.49
C GLY A 337 26.17 33.67 -38.08
N SER A 338 25.81 34.02 -39.31
CA SER A 338 26.19 35.27 -39.96
C SER A 338 25.74 36.53 -39.21
N ASP A 339 24.69 36.39 -38.37
CA ASP A 339 24.16 37.43 -37.48
C ASP A 339 24.95 37.58 -36.17
N GLY A 340 26.01 36.78 -35.97
CA GLY A 340 26.81 36.77 -34.73
C GLY A 340 26.16 36.06 -33.57
N ILE A 341 25.04 35.33 -33.79
CA ILE A 341 24.27 34.64 -32.74
C ILE A 341 24.60 33.14 -32.71
N ALA A 342 24.82 32.61 -31.54
CA ALA A 342 24.86 31.18 -31.27
C ALA A 342 23.97 30.84 -30.07
N ILE A 343 23.20 29.74 -30.13
CA ILE A 343 22.33 29.29 -29.05
C ILE A 343 22.67 27.83 -28.74
N LEU A 344 22.97 27.56 -27.47
CA LEU A 344 23.06 26.22 -26.92
C LEU A 344 21.80 25.97 -26.06
N SER A 345 20.97 25.04 -26.50
CA SER A 345 19.70 24.70 -25.83
C SER A 345 19.79 23.41 -25.06
N ASP A 346 18.79 23.19 -24.21
CA ASP A 346 18.53 21.94 -23.47
C ASP A 346 19.68 21.49 -22.56
N ILE A 347 20.43 22.43 -22.02
CA ILE A 347 21.47 22.15 -21.05
C ILE A 347 20.94 22.21 -19.62
N PRO A 348 21.41 21.32 -18.71
CA PRO A 348 20.92 21.25 -17.35
C PRO A 348 21.10 22.54 -16.56
N VAL A 349 20.11 22.89 -15.72
CA VAL A 349 20.19 24.02 -14.78
C VAL A 349 20.93 23.64 -13.51
N TYR A 350 20.78 22.39 -13.07
CA TYR A 350 21.36 21.89 -11.82
C TYR A 350 22.19 20.64 -12.02
N ASN A 351 23.22 20.47 -11.17
CA ASN A 351 24.00 19.24 -11.08
C ASN A 351 23.31 18.14 -10.29
N SER A 352 23.96 17.00 -10.13
CA SER A 352 23.41 15.84 -9.36
C SER A 352 23.20 16.14 -7.87
N ASN A 353 23.84 17.16 -7.33
CA ASN A 353 23.72 17.60 -5.93
C ASN A 353 22.61 18.66 -5.74
N ASN A 354 21.80 18.96 -6.77
CA ASN A 354 20.81 20.03 -6.79
C ASN A 354 21.40 21.46 -6.69
N GLU A 355 22.67 21.65 -7.03
CA GLU A 355 23.32 22.95 -7.09
C GLU A 355 23.25 23.50 -8.51
N LYS A 356 23.08 24.82 -8.63
CA LYS A 356 23.11 25.50 -9.96
C LYS A 356 24.44 25.33 -10.64
N ILE A 357 24.41 24.96 -11.91
CA ILE A 357 25.62 24.83 -12.73
C ILE A 357 26.06 26.22 -13.17
N VAL A 358 27.35 26.51 -12.96
CA VAL A 358 28.04 27.66 -13.56
C VAL A 358 28.71 27.18 -14.84
N TYR A 359 28.30 27.75 -15.97
CA TYR A 359 28.86 27.46 -17.28
C TYR A 359 29.95 28.51 -17.61
N THR A 360 31.12 28.07 -18.01
CA THR A 360 32.21 28.94 -18.53
C THR A 360 32.16 28.93 -20.05
N ILE A 361 32.18 30.11 -20.63
CA ILE A 361 32.06 30.36 -22.07
C ILE A 361 33.37 30.94 -22.53
N SER A 362 34.06 30.27 -23.48
CA SER A 362 35.37 30.68 -24.03
C SER A 362 35.30 30.71 -25.55
N GLU A 363 35.74 31.77 -26.18
CA GLU A 363 35.93 31.82 -27.63
C GLU A 363 37.19 31.04 -28.03
N LYS A 364 37.07 30.24 -29.08
CA LYS A 364 38.15 29.40 -29.61
C LYS A 364 38.57 29.89 -31.01
N ASN A 365 39.80 29.52 -31.37
CA ASN A 365 40.32 29.80 -32.72
C ASN A 365 40.17 31.28 -33.10
N VAL A 366 40.40 32.18 -32.11
CA VAL A 366 40.30 33.62 -32.34
C VAL A 366 41.39 34.03 -33.35
N PRO A 367 40.98 34.66 -34.49
CA PRO A 367 41.99 35.11 -35.47
C PRO A 367 43.01 36.09 -34.87
N VAL A 368 44.24 35.98 -35.31
CA VAL A 368 45.41 36.76 -34.78
C VAL A 368 45.19 38.26 -34.79
N ARG A 369 44.31 38.79 -35.62
CA ARG A 369 43.97 40.22 -35.67
C ARG A 369 43.10 40.71 -34.51
N TYR A 370 42.59 39.82 -33.69
CA TYR A 370 41.78 40.17 -32.53
C TYR A 370 42.49 39.80 -31.23
N VAL A 371 42.18 40.54 -30.18
CA VAL A 371 42.52 40.15 -28.82
C VAL A 371 41.60 39.04 -28.37
N VAL A 372 42.13 37.99 -27.77
CA VAL A 372 41.34 36.88 -27.23
C VAL A 372 40.49 37.41 -26.07
N PRO A 373 39.15 37.34 -26.16
CA PRO A 373 38.31 37.81 -25.07
C PRO A 373 38.49 36.95 -23.82
N ALA A 374 38.31 37.57 -22.65
CA ALA A 374 38.28 36.83 -21.39
C ALA A 374 37.04 35.90 -21.33
N ASP A 375 37.21 34.75 -20.70
CA ASP A 375 36.16 33.82 -20.44
C ASP A 375 35.00 34.49 -19.67
N GLN A 376 33.78 34.19 -20.04
CA GLN A 376 32.58 34.62 -19.33
C GLN A 376 31.89 33.46 -18.63
N THR A 377 31.11 33.76 -17.61
CA THR A 377 30.30 32.75 -16.92
C THR A 377 28.82 33.02 -17.08
N ALA A 378 28.04 31.95 -17.12
CA ALA A 378 26.57 31.99 -17.12
C ALA A 378 26.02 30.99 -16.12
N THR A 379 25.01 31.41 -15.33
CA THR A 379 24.22 30.53 -14.48
C THR A 379 22.80 30.60 -14.97
N LEU A 380 22.19 29.43 -15.24
CA LEU A 380 20.82 29.33 -15.68
C LEU A 380 19.88 29.39 -14.47
N THR A 381 18.71 29.96 -14.67
CA THR A 381 17.62 29.92 -13.69
C THR A 381 16.44 29.16 -14.28
N ALA A 382 15.70 28.46 -13.44
CA ALA A 382 14.54 27.66 -13.88
C ALA A 382 13.45 28.49 -14.59
N ASP A 383 13.40 29.80 -14.26
CA ASP A 383 12.39 30.74 -14.79
C ASP A 383 12.86 31.45 -16.07
N SER A 384 14.18 31.49 -16.35
CA SER A 384 14.73 32.09 -17.56
C SER A 384 15.14 31.00 -18.55
N LYS A 385 14.28 30.78 -19.55
CA LYS A 385 14.57 29.80 -20.62
C LYS A 385 15.83 30.17 -21.44
N ILE A 386 16.32 31.42 -21.37
CA ILE A 386 17.47 31.89 -22.12
C ILE A 386 18.29 32.84 -21.24
N SER A 387 19.56 32.53 -21.01
CA SER A 387 20.56 33.45 -20.48
C SER A 387 21.38 34.04 -21.65
N SER A 388 21.27 35.33 -21.89
CA SER A 388 22.03 36.03 -22.97
C SER A 388 23.35 36.57 -22.44
N ARG A 389 24.43 36.42 -23.23
CA ARG A 389 25.75 37.04 -23.01
C ARG A 389 26.20 37.75 -24.28
N SER A 390 26.63 39.00 -24.13
CA SER A 390 27.30 39.73 -25.22
C SER A 390 28.79 39.61 -25.02
N LEU A 391 29.49 39.23 -26.06
CA LEU A 391 30.96 39.10 -26.10
C LEU A 391 31.50 40.15 -27.08
N PRO A 392 32.45 40.97 -26.64
CA PRO A 392 33.08 41.99 -27.48
C PRO A 392 33.91 41.38 -28.61
#